data_0e31ed93bf1b3baa98f8dba444f027e6
#
_entry.id   0e31ed93bf1b3baa98f8dba444f027e6
#
_cell.length_a   1.000
_cell.length_b   1.000
_cell.length_c   1.000
_cell.angle_alpha   90.00
_cell.angle_beta   90.00
_cell.angle_gamma   90.00
#
_symmetry.space_group_name_H-M   'P 1'
#
loop_
_entity.id
_entity.type
_entity.pdbx_description
1 polymer ?
#
loop_
_entity_poly.entity_id
_entity_poly.type
_entity_poly.pdbx_seq_one_letter_code
_entity_poly.pdbx_strand_id
1 'polypeptide(L)'
;LTTTKEHLLAAYDEIKDIYKKHFKPAPRHRYVDFNQGVDARLFTEENVKQLSRIAIRPLRIAFDNIKTEAQYTRAIEMSSKVGLKDFSNYLLYNFDDHPDDLYHRLRINVELCDRLNVSIYSFPMKYHPIRRTEDMDEDYSHNRDYIGKYWNRKYIRAIQAVLNSTKGKIGKGTSFFMKAFGENIEEYHKLLEMPETMIIYRYFFEWLGLENGGKKTAIEILGNDSICNASAHSWWKAFCTCKENVSSKEWEMALNIIHKNDFSKSYHTGNSYVDTLLGY
;
A
#
# COMPACT_ATOMS: atom_id res chain seq x y z
N LEU A 1 22.31 3.67 22.55
CA LEU A 1 22.01 3.18 21.19
C LEU A 1 23.22 2.61 20.46
N THR A 2 24.44 3.14 20.68
CA THR A 2 25.69 2.65 20.08
C THR A 2 26.12 1.27 20.56
N THR A 3 25.79 0.92 21.79
CA THR A 3 26.11 -0.37 22.40
C THR A 3 25.24 -1.54 21.89
N THR A 4 24.06 -1.25 21.33
CA THR A 4 23.09 -2.32 21.01
C THR A 4 23.54 -3.19 19.86
N LYS A 5 24.11 -2.63 18.78
CA LYS A 5 24.58 -3.40 17.62
C LYS A 5 25.81 -4.27 17.98
N GLU A 6 26.74 -3.66 18.69
CA GLU A 6 27.96 -4.34 19.14
C GLU A 6 27.64 -5.47 20.10
N HIS A 7 26.75 -5.23 21.09
CA HIS A 7 26.29 -6.26 22.01
C HIS A 7 25.53 -7.39 21.31
N LEU A 8 24.66 -7.07 20.36
CA LEU A 8 23.91 -8.09 19.60
C LEU A 8 24.85 -8.92 18.71
N LEU A 9 25.84 -8.28 18.10
CA LEU A 9 26.82 -8.99 17.28
C LEU A 9 27.74 -9.86 18.14
N ALA A 10 28.23 -9.36 19.28
CA ALA A 10 29.02 -10.11 20.24
C ALA A 10 28.24 -11.30 20.78
N ALA A 11 27.01 -11.09 21.26
CA ALA A 11 26.15 -12.17 21.73
C ALA A 11 25.85 -13.21 20.63
N TYR A 12 25.68 -12.78 19.37
CA TYR A 12 25.50 -13.70 18.25
C TYR A 12 26.78 -14.51 18.00
N ASP A 13 27.95 -13.87 18.04
CA ASP A 13 29.23 -14.54 17.82
C ASP A 13 29.55 -15.56 18.92
N GLU A 14 29.18 -15.26 20.17
CA GLU A 14 29.34 -16.19 21.29
C GLU A 14 28.48 -17.45 21.16
N ILE A 15 27.23 -17.30 20.70
CA ILE A 15 26.25 -18.39 20.67
C ILE A 15 26.16 -19.10 19.32
N LYS A 16 26.72 -18.55 18.24
CA LYS A 16 26.54 -19.07 16.87
C LYS A 16 26.96 -20.53 16.70
N ASP A 17 28.02 -20.91 17.35
CA ASP A 17 28.56 -22.31 17.23
C ASP A 17 27.71 -23.29 18.07
N ILE A 18 27.22 -22.85 19.24
CA ILE A 18 26.28 -23.61 20.04
C ILE A 18 24.96 -23.76 19.27
N TYR A 19 24.48 -22.69 18.66
CA TYR A 19 23.27 -22.70 17.87
C TYR A 19 23.36 -23.59 16.64
N LYS A 20 24.48 -23.52 15.90
CA LYS A 20 24.74 -24.43 14.76
C LYS A 20 24.78 -25.89 15.15
N LYS A 21 25.26 -26.18 16.34
CA LYS A 21 25.32 -27.53 16.86
C LYS A 21 23.95 -28.10 17.25
N HIS A 22 23.09 -27.28 17.86
CA HIS A 22 21.82 -27.72 18.43
C HIS A 22 20.60 -27.33 17.59
N PHE A 23 20.69 -26.30 16.78
CA PHE A 23 19.55 -25.74 16.00
C PHE A 23 19.93 -25.56 14.55
N LYS A 24 19.24 -26.26 13.68
CA LYS A 24 19.31 -26.04 12.22
C LYS A 24 17.97 -25.45 11.75
N PRO A 25 17.96 -24.29 11.08
CA PRO A 25 19.08 -23.47 10.62
C PRO A 25 19.73 -22.63 11.72
N ALA A 26 20.95 -22.10 11.44
CA ALA A 26 21.63 -21.15 12.31
C ALA A 26 20.77 -19.93 12.66
N PRO A 27 20.97 -19.28 13.81
CA PRO A 27 20.18 -18.13 14.22
C PRO A 27 20.22 -17.05 13.16
N ARG A 28 19.04 -16.49 12.87
CA ARG A 28 18.92 -15.36 11.94
C ARG A 28 19.34 -14.07 12.65
N HIS A 29 19.93 -13.15 11.91
CA HIS A 29 20.13 -11.78 12.40
C HIS A 29 18.84 -11.22 12.98
N ARG A 30 18.91 -10.68 14.19
CA ARG A 30 17.82 -9.92 14.79
C ARG A 30 18.00 -8.47 14.44
N TYR A 31 16.88 -7.83 14.13
CA TYR A 31 16.84 -6.41 13.79
C TYR A 31 16.06 -5.65 14.85
N VAL A 32 16.46 -4.39 15.05
CA VAL A 32 15.70 -3.43 15.84
C VAL A 32 14.67 -2.78 14.93
N ASP A 33 13.44 -2.70 15.40
CA ASP A 33 12.34 -2.00 14.73
C ASP A 33 11.77 -0.94 15.68
N PHE A 34 11.91 0.33 15.32
CA PHE A 34 11.25 1.44 16.01
C PHE A 34 9.81 1.55 15.51
N ASN A 35 8.95 0.69 15.98
CA ASN A 35 7.61 0.48 15.46
C ASN A 35 6.73 1.74 15.39
N GLN A 36 6.95 2.73 16.25
CA GLN A 36 6.24 4.02 16.21
C GLN A 36 6.76 4.99 15.16
N GLY A 37 7.90 4.68 14.55
CA GLY A 37 8.58 5.58 13.62
C GLY A 37 9.39 6.67 14.31
N VAL A 38 10.29 7.29 13.54
CA VAL A 38 11.14 8.40 13.95
C VAL A 38 10.68 9.66 13.23
N ASP A 39 10.67 10.78 13.95
CA ASP A 39 10.32 12.07 13.37
C ASP A 39 11.40 12.54 12.40
N ALA A 40 11.05 12.77 11.15
CA ALA A 40 11.97 13.22 10.10
C ALA A 40 12.65 14.56 10.43
N ARG A 41 12.00 15.42 11.22
CA ARG A 41 12.52 16.73 11.61
C ARG A 41 13.73 16.64 12.55
N LEU A 42 13.88 15.52 13.25
CA LEU A 42 14.98 15.27 14.19
C LEU A 42 16.21 14.63 13.53
N PHE A 43 16.19 14.39 12.22
CA PHE A 43 17.31 13.80 11.50
C PHE A 43 18.45 14.82 11.34
N THR A 44 19.59 14.50 11.93
CA THR A 44 20.87 15.17 11.73
C THR A 44 21.90 14.16 11.22
N GLU A 45 22.99 14.61 10.64
CA GLU A 45 24.07 13.71 10.20
C GLU A 45 24.60 12.83 11.34
N GLU A 46 24.69 13.40 12.54
CA GLU A 46 25.14 12.67 13.72
C GLU A 46 24.13 11.57 14.10
N ASN A 47 22.83 11.90 14.21
CA ASN A 47 21.79 10.93 14.56
C ASN A 47 21.73 9.79 13.54
N VAL A 48 21.81 10.10 12.25
CA VAL A 48 21.80 9.12 11.16
C VAL A 48 23.04 8.22 11.23
N LYS A 49 24.21 8.77 11.53
CA LYS A 49 25.42 7.98 11.74
C LYS A 49 25.29 7.05 12.94
N GLN A 50 24.64 7.48 14.03
CA GLN A 50 24.35 6.60 15.16
C GLN A 50 23.35 5.49 14.78
N LEU A 51 22.28 5.82 14.06
CA LEU A 51 21.31 4.84 13.57
C LEU A 51 21.96 3.79 12.66
N SER A 52 22.93 4.18 11.83
CA SER A 52 23.64 3.23 10.94
C SER A 52 24.48 2.19 11.68
N ARG A 53 24.81 2.44 12.95
CA ARG A 53 25.56 1.51 13.83
C ARG A 53 24.66 0.48 14.51
N ILE A 54 23.35 0.63 14.38
CA ILE A 54 22.36 -0.30 14.93
C ILE A 54 21.89 -1.24 13.82
N ALA A 55 21.61 -2.50 14.15
CA ALA A 55 21.00 -3.45 13.23
C ALA A 55 19.49 -3.13 13.07
N ILE A 56 19.16 -1.98 12.48
CA ILE A 56 17.79 -1.52 12.29
C ILE A 56 17.25 -1.96 10.92
N ARG A 57 16.05 -2.54 10.93
CA ARG A 57 15.37 -2.97 9.70
C ARG A 57 13.89 -3.27 9.95
N PRO A 58 12.96 -2.52 9.36
CA PRO A 58 13.20 -1.28 8.60
C PRO A 58 13.49 -0.09 9.50
N LEU A 59 14.13 0.96 8.95
CA LEU A 59 14.09 2.27 9.58
C LEU A 59 12.75 2.91 9.25
N ARG A 60 11.91 3.11 10.28
CA ARG A 60 10.60 3.74 10.11
C ARG A 60 10.73 5.24 10.32
N ILE A 61 10.26 6.01 9.33
CA ILE A 61 10.28 7.48 9.38
C ILE A 61 8.86 7.97 9.14
N ALA A 62 8.32 8.78 10.05
CA ALA A 62 6.96 9.31 9.93
C ALA A 62 6.84 10.27 8.74
N PHE A 63 5.74 10.13 7.97
CA PHE A 63 5.39 11.02 6.87
C PHE A 63 3.88 11.26 6.83
N ASP A 64 3.34 11.81 7.92
CA ASP A 64 1.90 11.98 8.11
C ASP A 64 1.35 13.23 7.42
N ASN A 65 2.18 14.20 7.06
CA ASN A 65 1.75 15.44 6.44
C ASN A 65 2.68 15.83 5.28
N ILE A 66 2.11 16.22 4.15
CA ILE A 66 2.86 16.64 2.96
C ILE A 66 3.76 17.84 3.24
N LYS A 67 3.40 18.73 4.18
CA LYS A 67 4.23 19.87 4.59
C LYS A 67 5.61 19.48 5.13
N THR A 68 5.79 18.23 5.52
CA THR A 68 7.09 17.70 6.00
C THR A 68 7.89 17.00 4.89
N GLU A 69 7.51 17.13 3.62
CA GLU A 69 8.16 16.51 2.48
C GLU A 69 9.68 16.75 2.45
N ALA A 70 10.10 18.01 2.60
CA ALA A 70 11.51 18.36 2.53
C ALA A 70 12.34 17.68 3.63
N GLN A 71 11.81 17.65 4.86
CA GLN A 71 12.45 16.99 5.99
C GLN A 71 12.49 15.48 5.81
N TYR A 72 11.37 14.89 5.35
CA TYR A 72 11.26 13.47 5.08
C TYR A 72 12.23 13.01 3.98
N THR A 73 12.23 13.69 2.84
CA THR A 73 13.14 13.40 1.72
C THR A 73 14.60 13.49 2.16
N ARG A 74 14.97 14.57 2.87
CA ARG A 74 16.31 14.72 3.43
C ARG A 74 16.68 13.58 4.38
N ALA A 75 15.76 13.16 5.26
CA ALA A 75 16.01 12.07 6.21
C ALA A 75 16.31 10.75 5.49
N ILE A 76 15.54 10.40 4.44
CA ILE A 76 15.79 9.23 3.60
C ILE A 76 17.14 9.33 2.87
N GLU A 77 17.44 10.48 2.27
CA GLU A 77 18.70 10.72 1.55
C GLU A 77 19.92 10.57 2.46
N MET A 78 19.89 11.21 3.63
CA MET A 78 20.96 11.11 4.63
C MET A 78 21.14 9.66 5.09
N SER A 79 20.05 8.97 5.36
CA SER A 79 20.06 7.57 5.80
C SER A 79 20.61 6.63 4.72
N SER A 80 20.25 6.88 3.46
CA SER A 80 20.75 6.07 2.34
C SER A 80 22.25 6.23 2.11
N LYS A 81 22.80 7.43 2.35
CA LYS A 81 24.25 7.73 2.24
C LYS A 81 25.09 6.94 3.25
N VAL A 82 24.55 6.64 4.42
CA VAL A 82 25.24 5.83 5.44
C VAL A 82 24.95 4.33 5.33
N GLY A 83 24.33 3.90 4.23
CA GLY A 83 24.11 2.48 3.90
C GLY A 83 22.80 1.89 4.39
N LEU A 84 21.91 2.66 4.99
CA LEU A 84 20.56 2.18 5.30
C LEU A 84 19.74 2.10 4.02
N LYS A 85 19.10 0.96 3.76
CA LYS A 85 18.42 0.68 2.49
C LYS A 85 16.97 0.23 2.65
N ASP A 86 16.57 -0.19 3.84
CA ASP A 86 15.23 -0.69 4.12
C ASP A 86 14.48 0.30 5.00
N PHE A 87 13.48 0.95 4.45
CA PHE A 87 12.65 1.96 5.11
C PHE A 87 11.19 1.55 5.14
N SER A 88 10.45 2.15 6.05
CA SER A 88 8.99 2.10 6.02
C SER A 88 8.38 3.35 6.64
N ASN A 89 7.11 3.59 6.34
CA ASN A 89 6.33 4.65 6.97
C ASN A 89 4.87 4.27 7.10
N TYR A 90 4.20 4.93 8.00
CA TYR A 90 2.75 5.04 8.02
C TYR A 90 2.37 6.35 7.34
N LEU A 91 1.35 6.31 6.48
CA LEU A 91 0.80 7.48 5.81
C LEU A 91 -0.62 7.66 6.29
N LEU A 92 -0.81 8.53 7.26
CA LEU A 92 -2.13 8.84 7.78
C LEU A 92 -2.95 9.57 6.71
N TYR A 93 -4.18 9.14 6.47
CA TYR A 93 -5.11 9.79 5.57
C TYR A 93 -6.50 9.86 6.18
N ASN A 94 -7.41 10.65 5.62
CA ASN A 94 -8.75 10.87 6.14
C ASN A 94 -8.74 11.68 7.46
N PHE A 95 -7.85 12.66 7.59
CA PHE A 95 -7.82 13.58 8.74
C PHE A 95 -8.05 15.02 8.27
N ASP A 96 -7.02 15.85 8.28
CA ASP A 96 -7.03 17.24 7.83
C ASP A 96 -6.24 17.39 6.51
N ASP A 97 -5.93 16.27 5.90
CA ASP A 97 -5.24 16.15 4.62
C ASP A 97 -6.25 16.12 3.46
N HIS A 98 -5.83 16.62 2.31
CA HIS A 98 -6.55 16.40 1.06
C HIS A 98 -6.24 15.02 0.48
N PRO A 99 -7.15 14.41 -0.30
CA PRO A 99 -6.88 13.16 -0.99
C PRO A 99 -5.59 13.19 -1.83
N ASP A 100 -5.30 14.32 -2.47
CA ASP A 100 -4.12 14.55 -3.27
C ASP A 100 -2.82 14.43 -2.47
N ASP A 101 -2.84 14.83 -1.18
CA ASP A 101 -1.69 14.72 -0.30
C ASP A 101 -1.27 13.26 -0.09
N LEU A 102 -2.22 12.33 -0.05
CA LEU A 102 -1.93 10.90 0.01
C LEU A 102 -1.22 10.43 -1.27
N TYR A 103 -1.74 10.83 -2.43
CA TYR A 103 -1.14 10.50 -3.74
C TYR A 103 0.29 11.00 -3.82
N HIS A 104 0.52 12.26 -3.49
CA HIS A 104 1.85 12.88 -3.54
C HIS A 104 2.83 12.21 -2.58
N ARG A 105 2.42 11.91 -1.35
CA ARG A 105 3.28 11.22 -0.37
C ARG A 105 3.65 9.81 -0.83
N LEU A 106 2.72 9.06 -1.43
CA LEU A 106 3.00 7.76 -2.01
C LEU A 106 3.96 7.86 -3.21
N ARG A 107 3.74 8.84 -4.08
CA ARG A 107 4.58 9.09 -5.26
C ARG A 107 6.01 9.44 -4.88
N ILE A 108 6.19 10.33 -3.90
CA ILE A 108 7.51 10.68 -3.35
C ILE A 108 8.26 9.43 -2.88
N ASN A 109 7.59 8.52 -2.17
CA ASN A 109 8.21 7.28 -1.71
C ASN A 109 8.69 6.39 -2.86
N VAL A 110 7.89 6.26 -3.89
CA VAL A 110 8.24 5.46 -5.08
C VAL A 110 9.41 6.10 -5.84
N GLU A 111 9.38 7.41 -6.05
CA GLU A 111 10.44 8.16 -6.71
C GLU A 111 11.76 8.11 -5.91
N LEU A 112 11.70 8.17 -4.57
CA LEU A 112 12.86 7.98 -3.71
C LEU A 112 13.43 6.57 -3.81
N CYS A 113 12.59 5.55 -3.91
CA CYS A 113 13.03 4.17 -4.13
C CYS A 113 13.87 4.04 -5.39
N ASP A 114 13.38 4.61 -6.50
CA ASP A 114 14.05 4.51 -7.80
C ASP A 114 15.33 5.36 -7.82
N ARG A 115 15.27 6.61 -7.35
CA ARG A 115 16.40 7.54 -7.35
C ARG A 115 17.57 7.10 -6.46
N LEU A 116 17.27 6.54 -5.28
CA LEU A 116 18.29 6.19 -4.28
C LEU A 116 18.62 4.71 -4.24
N ASN A 117 17.95 3.90 -5.05
CA ASN A 117 18.03 2.43 -5.02
C ASN A 117 17.84 1.88 -3.59
N VAL A 118 16.75 2.29 -2.96
CA VAL A 118 16.32 1.85 -1.63
C VAL A 118 14.96 1.16 -1.68
N SER A 119 14.55 0.55 -0.57
CA SER A 119 13.21 0.00 -0.42
C SER A 119 12.46 0.80 0.63
N ILE A 120 11.36 1.44 0.24
CA ILE A 120 10.44 2.12 1.16
C ILE A 120 9.10 1.38 1.07
N TYR A 121 8.61 0.91 2.20
CA TYR A 121 7.29 0.33 2.31
C TYR A 121 6.36 1.28 3.01
N SER A 122 5.33 1.72 2.31
CA SER A 122 4.30 2.63 2.83
C SER A 122 3.08 1.85 3.28
N PHE A 123 2.54 2.23 4.42
CA PHE A 123 1.33 1.68 5.00
C PHE A 123 0.29 2.80 5.15
N PRO A 124 -0.53 3.06 4.13
CA PRO A 124 -1.62 4.02 4.27
C PRO A 124 -2.60 3.56 5.35
N MET A 125 -2.84 4.43 6.32
CA MET A 125 -3.71 4.15 7.46
C MET A 125 -4.83 5.17 7.52
N LYS A 126 -6.07 4.69 7.49
CA LYS A 126 -7.23 5.55 7.68
C LYS A 126 -7.23 6.08 9.11
N TYR A 127 -7.21 7.41 9.24
CA TYR A 127 -7.43 8.06 10.53
C TYR A 127 -8.85 7.81 11.03
N HIS A 128 -8.97 7.59 12.32
CA HIS A 128 -10.20 7.75 13.07
C HIS A 128 -9.83 8.28 14.47
N PRO A 129 -10.66 9.13 15.06
CA PRO A 129 -10.44 9.63 16.41
C PRO A 129 -10.42 8.46 17.42
N ILE A 130 -9.51 8.52 18.37
CA ILE A 130 -9.45 7.57 19.48
C ILE A 130 -10.36 8.04 20.63
N ARG A 131 -10.59 9.35 20.70
CA ARG A 131 -11.44 9.98 21.72
C ARG A 131 -12.29 11.05 21.04
N ARG A 132 -13.47 11.28 21.59
CA ARG A 132 -14.26 12.43 21.22
C ARG A 132 -13.53 13.71 21.62
N THR A 133 -13.47 14.68 20.71
CA THR A 133 -13.02 16.05 21.00
C THR A 133 -14.23 16.98 20.98
N GLU A 134 -14.11 18.17 21.58
CA GLU A 134 -15.23 19.12 21.73
C GLU A 134 -15.77 19.62 20.39
N ASP A 135 -14.95 19.58 19.35
CA ASP A 135 -15.29 19.99 17.97
C ASP A 135 -15.93 18.89 17.12
N MET A 136 -16.17 17.72 17.69
CA MET A 136 -16.80 16.60 17.00
C MET A 136 -18.29 16.49 17.33
N ASP A 137 -19.11 16.41 16.30
CA ASP A 137 -20.57 16.24 16.44
C ASP A 137 -20.92 14.86 17.03
N GLU A 138 -20.14 13.83 16.71
CA GLU A 138 -20.38 12.46 17.11
C GLU A 138 -19.13 11.81 17.75
N ASP A 139 -19.34 10.78 18.55
CA ASP A 139 -18.26 9.94 19.08
C ASP A 139 -17.89 8.82 18.10
N TYR A 140 -16.85 9.02 17.33
CA TYR A 140 -16.33 8.05 16.36
C TYR A 140 -15.35 7.05 16.94
N SER A 141 -15.08 7.07 18.25
CA SER A 141 -14.04 6.24 18.88
C SER A 141 -14.36 4.74 18.78
N HIS A 142 -15.63 4.38 18.64
CA HIS A 142 -16.09 2.99 18.62
C HIS A 142 -16.44 2.46 17.23
N ASN A 143 -16.91 3.29 16.30
CA ASN A 143 -17.48 2.82 15.02
C ASN A 143 -16.59 2.99 13.80
N ARG A 144 -15.48 3.72 13.91
CA ARG A 144 -14.56 4.02 12.80
C ARG A 144 -15.21 4.70 11.57
N ASP A 145 -16.37 5.29 11.73
CA ASP A 145 -17.13 5.92 10.63
C ASP A 145 -16.70 7.36 10.34
N TYR A 146 -15.74 7.87 11.11
CA TYR A 146 -15.19 9.21 10.90
C TYR A 146 -14.76 9.44 9.45
N ILE A 147 -15.15 10.59 8.91
CA ILE A 147 -14.77 11.09 7.59
C ILE A 147 -14.16 12.46 7.77
N GLY A 148 -12.91 12.61 7.34
CA GLY A 148 -12.17 13.88 7.39
C GLY A 148 -12.80 14.95 6.50
N LYS A 149 -12.50 16.21 6.82
CA LYS A 149 -13.10 17.40 6.20
C LYS A 149 -13.07 17.38 4.66
N TYR A 150 -12.01 16.91 4.06
CA TYR A 150 -11.79 16.90 2.60
C TYR A 150 -12.04 15.52 1.97
N TRP A 151 -12.46 14.57 2.78
CA TRP A 151 -12.72 13.20 2.39
C TRP A 151 -14.22 12.92 2.26
N ASN A 152 -14.55 11.88 1.57
CA ASN A 152 -15.88 11.30 1.54
C ASN A 152 -15.79 9.77 1.57
N ARG A 153 -16.91 9.12 1.83
CA ARG A 153 -16.97 7.66 1.95
C ARG A 153 -16.52 6.97 0.65
N LYS A 154 -16.83 7.55 -0.50
CA LYS A 154 -16.46 6.99 -1.81
C LYS A 154 -14.94 6.98 -2.02
N TYR A 155 -14.27 8.09 -1.72
CA TYR A 155 -12.82 8.21 -1.84
C TYR A 155 -12.09 7.23 -0.90
N ILE A 156 -12.53 7.16 0.35
CA ILE A 156 -11.98 6.21 1.32
C ILE A 156 -12.11 4.78 0.81
N ARG A 157 -13.25 4.41 0.27
CA ARG A 157 -13.50 3.06 -0.25
C ARG A 157 -12.68 2.77 -1.51
N ALA A 158 -12.49 3.74 -2.40
CA ALA A 158 -11.62 3.59 -3.56
C ALA A 158 -10.18 3.27 -3.14
N ILE A 159 -9.64 4.03 -2.19
CA ILE A 159 -8.31 3.76 -1.62
C ILE A 159 -8.27 2.38 -0.97
N GLN A 160 -9.27 2.03 -0.18
CA GLN A 160 -9.35 0.73 0.48
C GLN A 160 -9.37 -0.43 -0.52
N ALA A 161 -10.10 -0.31 -1.63
CA ALA A 161 -10.12 -1.31 -2.69
C ALA A 161 -8.72 -1.56 -3.28
N VAL A 162 -7.94 -0.50 -3.50
CA VAL A 162 -6.54 -0.63 -3.93
C VAL A 162 -5.69 -1.29 -2.84
N LEU A 163 -5.81 -0.83 -1.59
CA LEU A 163 -5.01 -1.34 -0.49
C LEU A 163 -5.29 -2.81 -0.16
N ASN A 164 -6.52 -3.26 -0.34
CA ASN A 164 -6.88 -4.67 -0.14
C ASN A 164 -6.08 -5.59 -1.06
N SER A 165 -5.82 -5.19 -2.31
CA SER A 165 -5.03 -5.98 -3.25
C SER A 165 -3.56 -6.17 -2.81
N THR A 166 -3.05 -5.26 -2.00
CA THR A 166 -1.66 -5.24 -1.51
C THR A 166 -1.53 -5.63 -0.04
N LYS A 167 -2.61 -6.04 0.60
CA LYS A 167 -2.66 -6.28 2.06
C LYS A 167 -2.26 -5.04 2.86
N GLY A 168 -2.68 -3.85 2.40
CA GLY A 168 -2.41 -2.58 3.04
C GLY A 168 -0.99 -2.04 2.89
N LYS A 169 -0.16 -2.62 2.02
CA LYS A 169 1.26 -2.28 1.88
C LYS A 169 1.58 -1.84 0.46
N ILE A 170 2.11 -0.65 0.30
CA ILE A 170 2.63 -0.14 -0.97
C ILE A 170 4.15 -0.23 -0.91
N GLY A 171 4.74 -1.03 -1.80
CA GLY A 171 6.19 -1.23 -1.89
C GLY A 171 6.84 -0.37 -2.96
N LYS A 172 8.11 -0.62 -3.18
CA LYS A 172 8.84 -0.05 -4.32
C LYS A 172 8.25 -0.58 -5.62
N GLY A 173 8.21 0.27 -6.62
CA GLY A 173 7.78 -0.14 -7.96
C GLY A 173 6.88 0.91 -8.59
N THR A 174 7.50 1.79 -9.37
CA THR A 174 6.83 2.87 -10.09
C THR A 174 5.72 2.34 -10.98
N SER A 175 5.94 1.24 -11.70
CA SER A 175 4.93 0.66 -12.58
C SER A 175 3.69 0.20 -11.82
N PHE A 176 3.85 -0.42 -10.66
CA PHE A 176 2.70 -0.80 -9.82
C PHE A 176 1.96 0.44 -9.30
N PHE A 177 2.70 1.43 -8.79
CA PHE A 177 2.09 2.66 -8.29
C PHE A 177 1.26 3.37 -9.37
N MET A 178 1.85 3.58 -10.55
CA MET A 178 1.17 4.22 -11.68
C MET A 178 -0.11 3.48 -12.07
N LYS A 179 -0.06 2.17 -12.12
CA LYS A 179 -1.24 1.34 -12.43
C LYS A 179 -2.30 1.39 -11.34
N ALA A 180 -1.89 1.40 -10.08
CA ALA A 180 -2.78 1.33 -8.93
C ALA A 180 -3.44 2.66 -8.60
N PHE A 181 -2.68 3.74 -8.65
CA PHE A 181 -3.11 5.08 -8.22
C PHE A 181 -3.22 6.11 -9.36
N GLY A 182 -2.72 5.77 -10.54
CA GLY A 182 -2.67 6.67 -11.70
C GLY A 182 -1.27 7.25 -11.95
N GLU A 183 -0.97 7.55 -13.20
CA GLU A 183 0.30 8.16 -13.62
C GLU A 183 0.40 9.65 -13.21
N ASN A 184 -0.75 10.28 -13.04
CA ASN A 184 -0.88 11.68 -12.67
C ASN A 184 -2.09 11.90 -11.77
N ILE A 185 -2.26 13.12 -11.29
CA ILE A 185 -3.31 13.47 -10.33
C ILE A 185 -4.72 13.37 -10.96
N GLU A 186 -4.86 13.61 -12.25
CA GLU A 186 -6.15 13.49 -12.93
C GLU A 186 -6.61 12.03 -12.99
N GLU A 187 -5.71 11.10 -13.25
CA GLU A 187 -6.02 9.66 -13.18
C GLU A 187 -6.33 9.19 -11.78
N TYR A 188 -5.63 9.74 -10.78
CA TYR A 188 -5.94 9.49 -9.39
C TYR A 188 -7.34 9.98 -9.02
N HIS A 189 -7.74 11.16 -9.46
CA HIS A 189 -9.12 11.64 -9.26
C HIS A 189 -10.15 10.73 -9.93
N LYS A 190 -9.88 10.25 -11.14
CA LYS A 190 -10.74 9.24 -11.78
C LYS A 190 -10.86 7.96 -10.96
N LEU A 191 -9.75 7.51 -10.36
CA LEU A 191 -9.76 6.36 -9.44
C LEU A 191 -10.66 6.63 -8.24
N LEU A 192 -10.55 7.81 -7.62
CA LEU A 192 -11.37 8.17 -6.45
C LEU A 192 -12.88 8.18 -6.76
N GLU A 193 -13.24 8.58 -7.98
CA GLU A 193 -14.64 8.60 -8.46
C GLU A 193 -15.12 7.26 -9.01
N MET A 194 -14.19 6.30 -9.24
CA MET A 194 -14.52 5.01 -9.81
C MET A 194 -15.31 4.15 -8.82
N PRO A 195 -16.36 3.44 -9.26
CA PRO A 195 -17.02 2.43 -8.45
C PRO A 195 -16.01 1.36 -7.99
N GLU A 196 -16.13 0.91 -6.75
CA GLU A 196 -15.21 -0.08 -6.16
C GLU A 196 -15.10 -1.35 -7.01
N THR A 197 -16.22 -1.82 -7.53
CA THR A 197 -16.29 -2.98 -8.42
C THR A 197 -15.43 -2.81 -9.67
N MET A 198 -15.40 -1.60 -10.24
CA MET A 198 -14.53 -1.31 -11.39
C MET A 198 -13.07 -1.29 -11.01
N ILE A 199 -12.73 -0.76 -9.83
CA ILE A 199 -11.35 -0.79 -9.31
C ILE A 199 -10.89 -2.23 -9.16
N ILE A 200 -11.74 -3.11 -8.62
CA ILE A 200 -11.48 -4.53 -8.42
C ILE A 200 -11.27 -5.24 -9.74
N TYR A 201 -12.19 -5.09 -10.67
CA TYR A 201 -12.11 -5.75 -11.97
C TYR A 201 -10.93 -5.26 -12.81
N ARG A 202 -10.49 -4.02 -12.63
CA ARG A 202 -9.31 -3.50 -13.30
C ARG A 202 -8.09 -4.38 -13.04
N TYR A 203 -7.82 -4.74 -11.79
CA TYR A 203 -6.72 -5.64 -11.43
C TYR A 203 -6.92 -7.05 -11.95
N PHE A 204 -8.12 -7.54 -11.87
CA PHE A 204 -8.47 -8.84 -12.41
C PHE A 204 -8.21 -8.92 -13.92
N PHE A 205 -8.68 -7.94 -14.67
CA PHE A 205 -8.44 -7.88 -16.12
C PHE A 205 -6.98 -7.66 -16.46
N GLU A 206 -6.26 -6.91 -15.67
CA GLU A 206 -4.83 -6.72 -15.86
C GLU A 206 -4.06 -8.02 -15.58
N TRP A 207 -4.41 -8.73 -14.53
CA TRP A 207 -3.82 -10.02 -14.23
C TRP A 207 -4.09 -11.05 -15.34
N LEU A 208 -5.32 -11.20 -15.76
CA LEU A 208 -5.68 -12.06 -16.90
C LEU A 208 -4.98 -11.61 -18.18
N GLY A 209 -4.84 -10.32 -18.38
CA GLY A 209 -4.24 -9.74 -19.58
C GLY A 209 -2.75 -10.01 -19.71
N LEU A 210 -2.03 -10.02 -18.61
CA LEU A 210 -0.59 -10.29 -18.60
C LEU A 210 -0.27 -11.75 -18.92
N GLU A 211 -1.09 -12.69 -18.46
CA GLU A 211 -0.80 -14.12 -18.57
C GLU A 211 -1.54 -14.82 -19.74
N ASN A 212 -2.70 -14.32 -20.14
CA ASN A 212 -3.59 -15.05 -21.08
C ASN A 212 -4.14 -14.21 -22.25
N GLY A 213 -3.57 -13.07 -22.54
CA GLY A 213 -4.04 -12.19 -23.62
C GLY A 213 -5.40 -11.49 -23.36
N GLY A 214 -5.96 -11.66 -22.17
CA GLY A 214 -7.26 -11.10 -21.79
C GLY A 214 -7.30 -9.57 -21.79
N LYS A 215 -6.16 -8.89 -21.65
CA LYS A 215 -6.04 -7.44 -21.78
C LYS A 215 -6.45 -6.96 -23.17
N LYS A 216 -6.04 -7.67 -24.21
CA LYS A 216 -6.41 -7.35 -25.59
C LYS A 216 -7.93 -7.49 -25.77
N THR A 217 -8.49 -8.57 -25.28
CA THR A 217 -9.95 -8.83 -25.33
C THR A 217 -10.73 -7.79 -24.53
N ALA A 218 -10.28 -7.44 -23.33
CA ALA A 218 -10.91 -6.40 -22.52
C ALA A 218 -10.87 -5.03 -23.21
N ILE A 219 -9.73 -4.64 -23.79
CA ILE A 219 -9.59 -3.39 -24.55
C ILE A 219 -10.47 -3.39 -25.79
N GLU A 220 -10.58 -4.50 -26.53
CA GLU A 220 -11.44 -4.64 -27.69
C GLU A 220 -12.92 -4.46 -27.34
N ILE A 221 -13.35 -4.95 -26.19
CA ILE A 221 -14.75 -4.85 -25.72
C ILE A 221 -15.07 -3.48 -25.15
N LEU A 222 -14.14 -2.89 -24.41
CA LEU A 222 -14.34 -1.62 -23.72
C LEU A 222 -14.02 -0.39 -24.59
N GLY A 223 -13.34 -0.62 -25.73
CA GLY A 223 -12.79 0.44 -26.56
C GLY A 223 -11.53 1.08 -25.97
N ASN A 224 -10.88 1.92 -26.76
CA ASN A 224 -9.67 2.64 -26.32
C ASN A 224 -9.95 3.72 -25.25
N ASP A 225 -11.22 4.08 -25.06
CA ASP A 225 -11.60 5.04 -24.04
C ASP A 225 -11.54 4.38 -22.66
N SER A 226 -10.48 4.70 -22.03
CA SER A 226 -10.10 4.38 -20.66
C SER A 226 -11.05 3.42 -19.92
N ILE A 227 -10.53 2.29 -19.60
CA ILE A 227 -11.06 1.33 -18.61
C ILE A 227 -11.82 2.02 -17.45
N CYS A 228 -11.42 3.23 -17.07
CA CYS A 228 -12.01 4.03 -16.01
C CYS A 228 -13.42 4.54 -16.30
N ASN A 229 -13.82 4.70 -17.55
CA ASN A 229 -15.12 5.27 -17.94
C ASN A 229 -16.15 4.23 -18.40
N ALA A 230 -15.75 2.92 -18.41
CA ALA A 230 -16.64 1.88 -18.83
C ALA A 230 -17.79 1.67 -17.83
N SER A 231 -19.00 1.44 -18.37
CA SER A 231 -20.16 1.11 -17.54
C SER A 231 -19.99 -0.25 -16.84
N ALA A 232 -20.70 -0.48 -15.74
CA ALA A 232 -20.70 -1.78 -15.06
C ALA A 232 -21.11 -2.94 -16.00
N HIS A 233 -22.03 -2.67 -16.96
CA HIS A 233 -22.42 -3.65 -17.96
C HIS A 233 -21.29 -3.99 -18.96
N SER A 234 -20.53 -2.99 -19.39
CA SER A 234 -19.37 -3.20 -20.27
C SER A 234 -18.30 -4.02 -19.58
N TRP A 235 -18.03 -3.73 -18.30
CA TRP A 235 -17.12 -4.51 -17.48
C TRP A 235 -17.58 -5.96 -17.31
N TRP A 236 -18.86 -6.17 -17.05
CA TRP A 236 -19.44 -7.52 -16.96
C TRP A 236 -19.28 -8.31 -18.26
N LYS A 237 -19.56 -7.67 -19.40
CA LYS A 237 -19.39 -8.30 -20.71
C LYS A 237 -17.93 -8.69 -20.95
N ALA A 238 -16.98 -7.79 -20.66
CA ALA A 238 -15.56 -8.09 -20.78
C ALA A 238 -15.14 -9.25 -19.87
N PHE A 239 -15.64 -9.28 -18.64
CA PHE A 239 -15.40 -10.34 -17.67
C PHE A 239 -15.90 -11.71 -18.19
N CYS A 240 -17.13 -11.81 -18.69
CA CYS A 240 -17.66 -13.03 -19.26
C CYS A 240 -16.86 -13.52 -20.46
N THR A 241 -16.43 -12.60 -21.34
CA THR A 241 -15.59 -12.96 -22.49
C THR A 241 -14.22 -13.47 -22.06
N CYS A 242 -13.61 -12.87 -21.04
CA CYS A 242 -12.34 -13.38 -20.47
C CYS A 242 -12.53 -14.79 -19.88
N LYS A 243 -13.66 -15.05 -19.20
CA LYS A 243 -13.97 -16.39 -18.65
C LYS A 243 -13.97 -17.48 -19.70
N GLU A 244 -14.54 -17.19 -20.87
CA GLU A 244 -14.62 -18.16 -21.97
C GLU A 244 -13.24 -18.51 -22.57
N ASN A 245 -12.26 -17.63 -22.39
CA ASN A 245 -10.92 -17.75 -22.96
C ASN A 245 -9.85 -18.25 -21.99
N VAL A 246 -10.22 -18.58 -20.75
CA VAL A 246 -9.28 -19.06 -19.73
C VAL A 246 -9.64 -20.46 -19.25
N SER A 247 -8.66 -21.22 -18.80
CA SER A 247 -8.91 -22.54 -18.23
C SER A 247 -9.68 -22.43 -16.90
N SER A 248 -10.39 -23.50 -16.54
CA SER A 248 -11.11 -23.57 -15.26
C SER A 248 -10.21 -23.30 -14.05
N LYS A 249 -8.95 -23.75 -14.11
CA LYS A 249 -7.97 -23.53 -13.04
C LYS A 249 -7.58 -22.06 -12.91
N GLU A 250 -7.33 -21.38 -14.00
CA GLU A 250 -7.00 -19.95 -14.02
C GLU A 250 -8.18 -19.12 -13.58
N TRP A 251 -9.39 -19.50 -13.97
CA TRP A 251 -10.62 -18.88 -13.51
C TRP A 251 -10.78 -19.00 -11.98
N GLU A 252 -10.56 -20.18 -11.44
CA GLU A 252 -10.62 -20.43 -10.00
C GLU A 252 -9.55 -19.63 -9.26
N MET A 253 -8.33 -19.54 -9.79
CA MET A 253 -7.28 -18.68 -9.23
C MET A 253 -7.68 -17.20 -9.22
N ALA A 254 -8.30 -16.71 -10.29
CA ALA A 254 -8.77 -15.34 -10.40
C ALA A 254 -9.90 -15.03 -9.40
N LEU A 255 -10.87 -15.93 -9.26
CA LEU A 255 -11.90 -15.82 -8.24
C LEU A 255 -11.31 -15.82 -6.83
N ASN A 256 -10.31 -16.66 -6.57
CA ASN A 256 -9.61 -16.68 -5.28
C ASN A 256 -8.89 -15.37 -4.97
N ILE A 257 -8.36 -14.67 -5.97
CA ILE A 257 -7.77 -13.33 -5.80
C ILE A 257 -8.84 -12.32 -5.41
N ILE A 258 -9.99 -12.34 -6.06
CA ILE A 258 -11.14 -11.49 -5.75
C ILE A 258 -11.62 -11.76 -4.32
N HIS A 259 -11.84 -13.02 -3.96
CA HIS A 259 -12.31 -13.42 -2.63
C HIS A 259 -11.30 -13.14 -1.50
N LYS A 260 -10.00 -13.30 -1.76
CA LYS A 260 -8.95 -12.98 -0.77
C LYS A 260 -8.85 -11.52 -0.42
N ASN A 261 -9.33 -10.64 -1.27
CA ASN A 261 -9.39 -9.22 -0.97
C ASN A 261 -10.56 -8.86 -0.05
N ASP A 262 -11.27 -9.89 0.46
CA ASP A 262 -12.32 -9.81 1.47
C ASP A 262 -13.24 -8.59 1.25
N PHE A 263 -13.84 -8.58 0.06
CA PHE A 263 -14.93 -7.66 -0.21
C PHE A 263 -16.07 -8.13 0.66
N SER A 264 -16.07 -7.61 1.89
CA SER A 264 -17.04 -7.99 2.89
C SER A 264 -18.45 -7.97 2.29
N LYS A 265 -19.31 -8.82 2.82
CA LYS A 265 -20.73 -9.00 2.44
C LYS A 265 -21.55 -7.71 2.26
N SER A 266 -20.97 -6.55 2.55
CA SER A 266 -21.57 -5.22 2.33
C SER A 266 -21.38 -4.66 0.91
N TYR A 267 -20.69 -5.34 0.02
CA TYR A 267 -20.37 -4.88 -1.32
C TYR A 267 -21.19 -5.58 -2.38
N HIS A 268 -22.46 -5.26 -2.43
CA HIS A 268 -23.26 -5.57 -3.61
C HIS A 268 -22.81 -4.65 -4.75
N THR A 269 -22.52 -5.24 -5.89
CA THR A 269 -22.08 -4.50 -7.08
C THR A 269 -23.26 -3.75 -7.73
N GLY A 270 -24.48 -4.01 -7.28
CA GLY A 270 -25.72 -3.56 -7.92
C GLY A 270 -26.05 -4.32 -9.19
N ASN A 271 -25.27 -5.34 -9.53
CA ASN A 271 -25.51 -6.26 -10.63
C ASN A 271 -25.68 -7.67 -10.07
N SER A 272 -26.90 -8.23 -10.13
CA SER A 272 -27.23 -9.52 -9.55
C SER A 272 -26.38 -10.69 -10.09
N TYR A 273 -25.97 -10.64 -11.34
CA TYR A 273 -25.10 -11.66 -11.93
C TYR A 273 -23.70 -11.61 -11.34
N VAL A 274 -23.15 -10.40 -11.18
CA VAL A 274 -21.83 -10.23 -10.58
C VAL A 274 -21.87 -10.62 -9.11
N ASP A 275 -22.90 -10.19 -8.38
CA ASP A 275 -23.08 -10.51 -6.96
C ASP A 275 -23.18 -12.03 -6.76
N THR A 276 -23.98 -12.73 -7.59
CA THR A 276 -24.07 -14.20 -7.55
C THR A 276 -22.71 -14.86 -7.83
N LEU A 277 -21.94 -14.33 -8.76
CA LEU A 277 -20.63 -14.90 -9.15
C LEU A 277 -19.58 -14.67 -8.07
N LEU A 278 -19.70 -13.57 -7.32
CA LEU A 278 -18.86 -13.25 -6.16
C LEU A 278 -19.34 -13.94 -4.88
N GLY A 279 -20.48 -14.66 -4.91
CA GLY A 279 -21.03 -15.40 -3.77
C GLY A 279 -21.75 -14.50 -2.75
N TYR A 280 -22.34 -13.39 -3.20
CA TYR A 280 -23.19 -12.51 -2.39
C TYR A 280 -24.68 -12.81 -2.55
#